data_212cd2269807b85f53b1f29bd239a5c3
#
_entry.id   212cd2269807b85f53b1f29bd239a5c3
#
_cell.length_a   1.000
_cell.length_b   1.000
_cell.length_c   1.000
_cell.angle_alpha   90.00
_cell.angle_beta   90.00
_cell.angle_gamma   90.00
#
_symmetry.space_group_name_H-M   'P 1'
#
loop_
_entity.id
_entity.type
_entity.pdbx_description
1 polymer ?
#
loop_
_entity_poly.entity_id
_entity_poly.type
_entity_poly.pdbx_seq_one_letter_code
_entity_poly.pdbx_strand_id
1 'polypeptide(L)'
;MKNWLLIFACIVCVDLAYADEFDYADFPDDDAVDFSGYDIQTTDDENIECRMTTVDINPGDSVVAVGDFDIAGIMLGMNFESAQMVARENGLYSNRPKNSVVYSMHKDWRYNLDYECRQQKIYVPAQLEKCINSLARSRGVLYASELHLVRDITGETIDVYFTSNATDNVVWKIVYKNDANVEEGADEKFGNQRDKKIMSWWQNVLAKYGAPNADNDKWASSDNAYDPLMTAYYGELELVDCGRAAEDSTRNVKQALDNFAAKPYAF
;
A
#
# COMPACT_ATOMS: atom_id res chain seq x y z
N MET A 1 -14.31 35.70 61.96
CA MET A 1 -12.90 36.08 61.72
C MET A 1 -12.38 35.07 60.67
N LYS A 2 -12.45 35.54 59.45
CA LYS A 2 -11.34 35.89 58.58
C LYS A 2 -10.50 34.69 58.16
N ASN A 3 -10.79 34.24 56.91
CA ASN A 3 -9.88 34.20 55.76
C ASN A 3 -8.69 33.26 55.91
N TRP A 4 -8.57 32.29 55.00
CA TRP A 4 -7.71 32.46 53.83
C TRP A 4 -7.93 31.31 52.84
N LEU A 5 -8.58 31.68 51.79
CA LEU A 5 -8.55 30.99 50.48
C LEU A 5 -7.33 31.56 49.73
N LEU A 6 -6.37 30.76 49.39
CA LEU A 6 -5.38 30.99 48.36
C LEU A 6 -5.14 29.67 47.67
N ILE A 7 -5.79 29.41 46.63
CA ILE A 7 -5.43 29.49 45.23
C ILE A 7 -3.91 29.16 45.03
N PHE A 8 -3.65 27.90 44.70
CA PHE A 8 -2.53 27.55 43.85
C PHE A 8 -3.11 27.03 42.54
N ALA A 9 -3.37 27.96 41.63
CA ALA A 9 -3.37 27.71 40.24
C ALA A 9 -1.89 27.54 39.82
N CYS A 10 -1.36 26.34 39.95
CA CYS A 10 -0.16 25.97 39.23
C CYS A 10 -0.58 25.82 37.77
N ILE A 11 -0.34 26.85 37.05
CA ILE A 11 -0.18 26.89 35.62
C ILE A 11 0.96 25.93 35.31
N VAL A 12 0.60 24.73 34.93
CA VAL A 12 1.50 23.90 34.12
C VAL A 12 1.35 24.46 32.70
N CYS A 13 2.09 25.50 32.43
CA CYS A 13 2.54 25.77 31.08
C CYS A 13 3.45 24.61 30.71
N VAL A 14 2.87 23.52 30.28
CA VAL A 14 3.60 22.58 29.42
C VAL A 14 3.76 23.34 28.12
N ASP A 15 4.99 23.75 27.87
CA ASP A 15 5.43 24.22 26.57
C ASP A 15 5.02 23.21 25.51
N LEU A 16 3.89 23.47 24.88
CA LEU A 16 3.47 22.95 23.59
C LEU A 16 4.23 23.73 22.51
N ALA A 17 5.54 23.70 22.59
CA ALA A 17 6.42 24.26 21.59
C ALA A 17 7.43 23.19 21.21
N TYR A 18 6.96 22.19 20.52
CA TYR A 18 7.69 21.43 19.51
C TYR A 18 6.64 20.57 18.75
N ALA A 19 5.59 21.23 18.27
CA ALA A 19 5.11 20.82 16.97
C ALA A 19 6.10 21.50 16.02
N ASP A 20 7.17 20.79 15.69
CA ASP A 20 7.88 21.09 14.47
C ASP A 20 6.80 21.22 13.41
N GLU A 21 6.75 22.38 12.82
CA GLU A 21 6.04 22.70 11.61
C GLU A 21 6.53 21.69 10.57
N PHE A 22 5.95 20.47 10.61
CA PHE A 22 6.15 19.49 9.56
C PHE A 22 5.57 20.14 8.33
N ASP A 23 6.50 20.62 7.55
CA ASP A 23 6.25 21.24 6.26
C ASP A 23 5.43 20.21 5.43
N TYR A 24 4.14 20.42 5.38
CA TYR A 24 3.20 19.71 4.51
C TYR A 24 3.56 19.89 3.02
N ALA A 25 4.66 20.60 2.75
CA ALA A 25 5.15 20.96 1.45
C ALA A 25 5.76 19.80 0.65
N ASP A 26 5.95 18.61 1.22
CA ASP A 26 6.57 17.49 0.50
C ASP A 26 5.59 16.66 -0.32
N PHE A 27 4.27 16.88 -0.17
CA PHE A 27 3.31 16.36 -1.13
C PHE A 27 2.65 17.55 -1.81
N PRO A 28 2.82 17.69 -3.13
CA PRO A 28 2.18 18.75 -3.87
C PRO A 28 0.66 18.66 -3.67
N ASP A 29 0.04 19.82 -3.37
CA ASP A 29 -1.41 19.96 -3.40
C ASP A 29 -1.95 19.24 -4.64
N ASP A 30 -3.00 18.45 -4.48
CA ASP A 30 -3.58 17.60 -5.53
C ASP A 30 -3.83 18.36 -6.86
N ASP A 31 -3.98 19.66 -6.80
CA ASP A 31 -4.21 20.51 -7.98
C ASP A 31 -2.95 20.86 -8.80
N ALA A 32 -1.74 20.59 -8.30
CA ALA A 32 -0.49 21.05 -8.90
C ALA A 32 0.56 19.96 -9.16
N VAL A 33 0.24 18.66 -8.95
CA VAL A 33 1.23 17.60 -9.18
C VAL A 33 1.64 17.55 -10.63
N ASP A 34 2.86 17.96 -10.90
CA ASP A 34 3.52 17.68 -12.19
C ASP A 34 4.00 16.23 -12.19
N PHE A 35 3.28 15.38 -12.91
CA PHE A 35 3.64 13.96 -13.09
C PHE A 35 4.88 13.75 -13.97
N SER A 36 5.55 14.81 -14.43
CA SER A 36 6.83 14.69 -15.12
C SER A 36 7.90 14.15 -14.14
N GLY A 37 8.16 12.86 -14.21
CA GLY A 37 9.14 12.16 -13.36
C GLY A 37 8.56 11.16 -12.38
N TYR A 38 7.23 10.97 -12.34
CA TYR A 38 6.62 9.80 -11.73
C TYR A 38 6.61 8.63 -12.71
N ASP A 39 6.77 7.43 -12.18
CA ASP A 39 6.56 6.21 -12.95
C ASP A 39 5.05 5.97 -13.11
N ILE A 40 4.54 6.12 -14.34
CA ILE A 40 3.14 5.88 -14.64
C ILE A 40 3.04 4.60 -15.44
N GLN A 41 2.52 3.58 -14.82
CA GLN A 41 2.37 2.26 -15.38
C GLN A 41 0.98 2.07 -16.01
N THR A 42 0.93 1.21 -17.01
CA THR A 42 -0.31 0.74 -17.60
C THR A 42 -0.58 -0.66 -17.07
N THR A 43 -1.70 -0.83 -16.38
CA THR A 43 -2.12 -2.12 -15.87
C THR A 43 -3.05 -2.82 -16.85
N ASP A 44 -2.96 -4.15 -16.93
CA ASP A 44 -3.93 -5.03 -17.55
C ASP A 44 -4.37 -6.10 -16.55
N ASP A 45 -5.52 -6.72 -16.86
CA ASP A 45 -6.18 -7.67 -15.95
C ASP A 45 -5.35 -8.94 -15.67
N GLU A 46 -4.35 -9.22 -16.54
CA GLU A 46 -3.52 -10.40 -16.44
C GLU A 46 -2.42 -10.27 -15.37
N ASN A 47 -2.13 -9.04 -14.91
CA ASN A 47 -1.01 -8.76 -13.98
C ASN A 47 -1.40 -8.70 -12.50
N ILE A 48 -2.67 -8.88 -12.16
CA ILE A 48 -3.03 -9.10 -10.77
C ILE A 48 -2.69 -10.56 -10.43
N GLU A 49 -1.40 -10.83 -10.21
CA GLU A 49 -0.93 -12.11 -9.66
C GLU A 49 -1.38 -12.28 -8.21
N CYS A 50 -2.66 -12.30 -8.00
CA CYS A 50 -3.21 -12.88 -6.81
C CYS A 50 -3.16 -14.40 -7.01
N ARG A 51 -2.12 -15.04 -6.51
CA ARG A 51 -2.05 -16.50 -6.50
C ARG A 51 -3.18 -17.01 -5.62
N MET A 52 -4.27 -17.38 -6.27
CA MET A 52 -5.38 -18.07 -5.63
C MET A 52 -4.93 -19.49 -5.28
N THR A 53 -4.21 -19.64 -4.19
CA THR A 53 -3.96 -20.94 -3.59
C THR A 53 -5.04 -21.15 -2.54
N THR A 54 -5.88 -22.19 -2.75
CA THR A 54 -6.70 -22.71 -1.65
C THR A 54 -5.77 -23.09 -0.51
N VAL A 55 -6.11 -22.62 0.68
CA VAL A 55 -5.35 -22.89 1.89
C VAL A 55 -6.23 -23.76 2.78
N ASP A 56 -5.74 -24.94 3.12
CA ASP A 56 -6.45 -25.82 4.04
C ASP A 56 -6.20 -25.34 5.48
N ILE A 57 -7.27 -24.95 6.17
CA ILE A 57 -7.21 -24.66 7.62
C ILE A 57 -7.01 -25.97 8.36
N ASN A 58 -6.09 -26.00 9.30
CA ASN A 58 -5.81 -27.18 10.09
C ASN A 58 -7.05 -27.64 10.87
N PRO A 59 -7.38 -28.94 10.85
CA PRO A 59 -8.55 -29.45 11.56
C PRO A 59 -8.51 -29.13 13.05
N GLY A 60 -9.52 -28.40 13.53
CA GLY A 60 -9.65 -28.01 14.93
C GLY A 60 -9.11 -26.63 15.27
N ASP A 61 -8.45 -25.95 14.35
CA ASP A 61 -8.03 -24.56 14.53
C ASP A 61 -9.20 -23.60 14.33
N SER A 62 -9.16 -22.47 15.02
CA SER A 62 -10.18 -21.42 14.89
C SER A 62 -9.88 -20.55 13.68
N VAL A 63 -10.95 -20.04 13.08
CA VAL A 63 -10.86 -18.96 12.08
C VAL A 63 -10.18 -17.74 12.70
N VAL A 64 -9.25 -17.14 11.97
CA VAL A 64 -8.51 -15.94 12.36
C VAL A 64 -8.99 -14.75 11.53
N ALA A 65 -9.22 -13.61 12.16
CA ALA A 65 -9.62 -12.39 11.45
C ALA A 65 -8.40 -11.71 10.80
N VAL A 66 -7.85 -12.35 9.77
CA VAL A 66 -6.63 -11.86 9.07
C VAL A 66 -6.83 -10.47 8.47
N GLY A 67 -8.06 -10.13 8.09
CA GLY A 67 -8.39 -8.78 7.60
C GLY A 67 -8.14 -7.66 8.63
N ASP A 68 -8.08 -8.00 9.92
CA ASP A 68 -7.79 -7.07 11.01
C ASP A 68 -6.29 -6.99 11.34
N PHE A 69 -5.45 -7.74 10.65
CA PHE A 69 -4.00 -7.68 10.86
C PHE A 69 -3.42 -6.39 10.27
N ASP A 70 -2.40 -5.87 10.94
CA ASP A 70 -1.61 -4.74 10.47
C ASP A 70 -0.14 -5.12 10.26
N ILE A 71 0.50 -4.53 9.27
CA ILE A 71 1.95 -4.54 9.11
C ILE A 71 2.43 -3.10 9.30
N ALA A 72 3.15 -2.85 10.37
CA ALA A 72 3.58 -1.50 10.79
C ALA A 72 2.42 -0.47 10.87
N GLY A 73 1.26 -0.92 11.33
CA GLY A 73 0.06 -0.11 11.47
C GLY A 73 -0.78 0.02 10.19
N ILE A 74 -0.27 -0.43 9.03
CA ILE A 74 -1.01 -0.42 7.78
C ILE A 74 -1.87 -1.69 7.69
N MET A 75 -3.15 -1.52 7.34
CA MET A 75 -4.14 -2.59 7.28
C MET A 75 -4.76 -2.69 5.88
N LEU A 76 -5.27 -3.87 5.54
CA LEU A 76 -6.10 -4.03 4.36
C LEU A 76 -7.33 -3.11 4.44
N GLY A 77 -7.69 -2.51 3.29
CA GLY A 77 -8.82 -1.60 3.20
C GLY A 77 -8.55 -0.16 3.61
N MET A 78 -7.37 0.20 4.10
CA MET A 78 -7.01 1.60 4.28
C MET A 78 -6.91 2.30 2.92
N ASN A 79 -7.37 3.55 2.84
CA ASN A 79 -7.12 4.38 1.67
C ASN A 79 -5.66 4.85 1.64
N PHE A 80 -5.24 5.38 0.49
CA PHE A 80 -3.87 5.80 0.24
C PHE A 80 -3.35 6.83 1.25
N GLU A 81 -4.14 7.88 1.54
CA GLU A 81 -3.75 8.94 2.49
C GLU A 81 -3.58 8.41 3.91
N SER A 82 -4.52 7.57 4.37
CA SER A 82 -4.43 6.94 5.69
C SER A 82 -3.22 6.04 5.82
N ALA A 83 -2.92 5.24 4.79
CA ALA A 83 -1.74 4.37 4.77
C ALA A 83 -0.44 5.18 4.84
N GLN A 84 -0.34 6.29 4.10
CA GLN A 84 0.79 7.21 4.18
C GLN A 84 0.96 7.84 5.55
N MET A 85 -0.13 8.31 6.15
CA MET A 85 -0.11 8.94 7.47
C MET A 85 0.39 7.95 8.53
N VAL A 86 -0.19 6.75 8.58
CA VAL A 86 0.21 5.69 9.51
C VAL A 86 1.66 5.26 9.31
N ALA A 87 2.10 5.15 8.06
CA ALA A 87 3.50 4.85 7.75
C ALA A 87 4.47 5.88 8.36
N ARG A 88 4.16 7.16 8.21
CA ARG A 88 4.98 8.25 8.79
C ARG A 88 5.01 8.22 10.30
N GLU A 89 3.86 8.02 10.93
CA GLU A 89 3.75 7.90 12.39
C GLU A 89 4.61 6.73 12.93
N ASN A 90 4.78 5.68 12.14
CA ASN A 90 5.62 4.53 12.45
C ASN A 90 7.09 4.67 12.00
N GLY A 91 7.49 5.87 11.57
CA GLY A 91 8.87 6.16 11.17
C GLY A 91 9.27 5.50 9.85
N LEU A 92 8.30 5.18 9.01
CA LEU A 92 8.49 4.71 7.65
C LEU A 92 8.39 5.90 6.71
N TYR A 93 9.40 6.13 5.92
CA TYR A 93 9.39 7.22 4.95
C TYR A 93 10.21 6.81 3.73
N SER A 94 10.07 7.56 2.65
CA SER A 94 10.93 7.41 1.49
C SER A 94 11.88 8.59 1.41
N ASN A 95 13.17 8.30 1.31
CA ASN A 95 14.18 9.31 1.01
C ASN A 95 14.05 9.87 -0.42
N ARG A 96 13.17 9.30 -1.23
CA ARG A 96 12.92 9.69 -2.62
C ARG A 96 11.42 9.75 -2.89
N PRO A 97 10.71 10.81 -2.45
CA PRO A 97 9.25 10.91 -2.56
C PRO A 97 8.70 10.60 -3.96
N LYS A 98 9.41 11.04 -5.01
CA LYS A 98 8.99 10.78 -6.40
C LYS A 98 9.09 9.31 -6.83
N ASN A 99 9.94 8.51 -6.18
CA ASN A 99 10.13 7.10 -6.49
C ASN A 99 9.38 6.19 -5.52
N SER A 100 8.72 6.77 -4.51
CA SER A 100 7.99 5.98 -3.51
C SER A 100 6.56 5.70 -3.90
N VAL A 101 6.00 6.43 -4.86
CA VAL A 101 4.63 6.23 -5.32
C VAL A 101 4.66 5.89 -6.81
N VAL A 102 4.04 4.76 -7.16
CA VAL A 102 3.76 4.39 -8.55
C VAL A 102 2.31 4.75 -8.83
N TYR A 103 2.09 5.46 -9.93
CA TYR A 103 0.76 5.73 -10.42
C TYR A 103 0.41 4.80 -11.58
N SER A 104 -0.84 4.38 -11.64
CA SER A 104 -1.33 3.46 -12.68
C SER A 104 -2.65 3.91 -13.27
N MET A 105 -2.92 3.46 -14.48
CA MET A 105 -4.21 3.49 -15.12
C MET A 105 -4.43 2.21 -15.93
N HIS A 106 -5.67 1.75 -16.07
CA HIS A 106 -5.98 0.59 -16.88
C HIS A 106 -5.69 0.86 -18.37
N LYS A 107 -5.23 -0.17 -19.09
CA LYS A 107 -4.86 -0.08 -20.52
C LYS A 107 -5.96 0.49 -21.41
N ASP A 108 -7.22 0.12 -21.15
CA ASP A 108 -8.36 0.60 -21.94
C ASP A 108 -8.61 2.09 -21.73
N TRP A 109 -8.39 2.61 -20.51
CA TRP A 109 -8.41 4.04 -20.26
C TRP A 109 -7.29 4.73 -21.02
N ARG A 110 -6.06 4.22 -20.95
CA ARG A 110 -4.93 4.78 -21.69
C ARG A 110 -5.17 4.83 -23.19
N TYR A 111 -5.71 3.76 -23.75
CA TYR A 111 -6.06 3.72 -25.18
C TYR A 111 -7.10 4.79 -25.55
N ASN A 112 -8.15 4.93 -24.76
CA ASN A 112 -9.19 5.92 -25.00
C ASN A 112 -8.68 7.35 -24.92
N LEU A 113 -7.82 7.64 -23.93
CA LEU A 113 -7.23 8.95 -23.73
C LEU A 113 -6.21 9.28 -24.81
N ASP A 114 -5.40 8.31 -25.26
CA ASP A 114 -4.48 8.47 -26.40
C ASP A 114 -5.26 8.86 -27.65
N TYR A 115 -6.33 8.14 -27.96
CA TYR A 115 -7.20 8.45 -29.09
C TYR A 115 -7.75 9.88 -29.02
N GLU A 116 -8.26 10.29 -27.86
CA GLU A 116 -8.81 11.63 -27.66
C GLU A 116 -7.76 12.74 -27.80
N CYS A 117 -6.56 12.56 -27.28
CA CYS A 117 -5.45 13.50 -27.46
C CYS A 117 -5.04 13.61 -28.93
N ARG A 118 -5.03 12.51 -29.67
CA ARG A 118 -4.74 12.52 -31.12
C ARG A 118 -5.83 13.23 -31.94
N GLN A 119 -7.08 13.15 -31.51
CA GLN A 119 -8.16 13.97 -32.14
C GLN A 119 -7.92 15.47 -31.98
N GLN A 120 -7.23 15.88 -30.91
CA GLN A 120 -6.77 17.25 -30.69
C GLN A 120 -5.48 17.58 -31.49
N LYS A 121 -5.05 16.68 -32.41
CA LYS A 121 -3.85 16.81 -33.23
C LYS A 121 -2.54 16.83 -32.45
N ILE A 122 -2.52 16.20 -31.26
CA ILE A 122 -1.31 16.07 -30.46
C ILE A 122 -0.65 14.73 -30.82
N TYR A 123 0.52 14.80 -31.50
CA TYR A 123 1.23 13.61 -32.00
C TYR A 123 2.67 13.53 -31.46
N VAL A 124 3.19 14.61 -30.90
CA VAL A 124 4.53 14.63 -30.32
C VAL A 124 4.53 13.82 -29.03
N PRO A 125 5.38 12.77 -28.88
CA PRO A 125 5.29 11.83 -27.76
C PRO A 125 5.22 12.50 -26.39
N ALA A 126 6.10 13.46 -26.08
CA ALA A 126 6.11 14.15 -24.79
C ALA A 126 4.83 15.00 -24.53
N GLN A 127 4.24 15.57 -25.58
CA GLN A 127 2.99 16.33 -25.47
C GLN A 127 1.79 15.38 -25.36
N LEU A 128 1.84 14.25 -26.05
CA LEU A 128 0.83 13.21 -26.00
C LEU A 128 0.74 12.62 -24.59
N GLU A 129 1.86 12.26 -23.99
CA GLU A 129 1.91 11.77 -22.59
C GLU A 129 1.36 12.83 -21.61
N LYS A 130 1.75 14.09 -21.75
CA LYS A 130 1.19 15.18 -20.95
C LYS A 130 -0.33 15.29 -21.08
N CYS A 131 -0.85 15.19 -22.30
CA CYS A 131 -2.29 15.22 -22.56
C CYS A 131 -3.00 14.04 -21.90
N ILE A 132 -2.49 12.81 -22.11
CA ILE A 132 -3.05 11.59 -21.54
C ILE A 132 -3.11 11.71 -20.02
N ASN A 133 -2.00 12.06 -19.38
CA ASN A 133 -1.91 12.15 -17.92
C ASN A 133 -2.82 13.25 -17.34
N SER A 134 -2.91 14.40 -18.01
CA SER A 134 -3.82 15.48 -17.62
C SER A 134 -5.29 15.05 -17.70
N LEU A 135 -5.68 14.36 -18.79
CA LEU A 135 -7.04 13.83 -18.94
C LEU A 135 -7.32 12.69 -17.94
N ALA A 136 -6.36 11.80 -17.72
CA ALA A 136 -6.49 10.70 -16.76
C ALA A 136 -6.76 11.23 -15.34
N ARG A 137 -6.02 12.26 -14.95
CA ARG A 137 -6.21 12.93 -13.66
C ARG A 137 -7.58 13.59 -13.58
N SER A 138 -7.93 14.43 -14.56
CA SER A 138 -9.21 15.16 -14.56
C SER A 138 -10.45 14.25 -14.55
N ARG A 139 -10.27 12.98 -14.95
CA ARG A 139 -11.32 11.95 -14.93
C ARG A 139 -11.26 11.02 -13.74
N GLY A 140 -10.27 11.19 -12.86
CA GLY A 140 -10.08 10.32 -11.71
C GLY A 140 -9.74 8.86 -12.05
N VAL A 141 -9.10 8.62 -13.22
CA VAL A 141 -8.72 7.26 -13.65
C VAL A 141 -7.23 6.96 -13.47
N LEU A 142 -6.46 7.96 -13.06
CA LEU A 142 -5.10 7.82 -12.58
C LEU A 142 -5.15 7.67 -11.06
N TYR A 143 -4.51 6.63 -10.52
CA TYR A 143 -4.50 6.32 -9.10
C TYR A 143 -3.12 5.87 -8.63
N ALA A 144 -2.83 6.08 -7.36
CA ALA A 144 -1.65 5.49 -6.73
C ALA A 144 -1.85 3.99 -6.60
N SER A 145 -1.06 3.20 -7.32
CA SER A 145 -1.14 1.73 -7.29
C SER A 145 -0.18 1.10 -6.30
N GLU A 146 0.96 1.75 -6.03
CA GLU A 146 1.98 1.23 -5.12
C GLU A 146 2.59 2.36 -4.29
N LEU A 147 2.94 2.03 -3.04
CA LEU A 147 3.67 2.89 -2.13
C LEU A 147 4.86 2.11 -1.55
N HIS A 148 6.07 2.55 -1.88
CA HIS A 148 7.33 1.95 -1.41
C HIS A 148 7.88 2.74 -0.24
N LEU A 149 8.00 2.09 0.91
CA LEU A 149 8.43 2.67 2.17
C LEU A 149 9.72 1.99 2.66
N VAL A 150 10.59 2.77 3.27
CA VAL A 150 11.85 2.29 3.84
C VAL A 150 12.00 2.84 5.24
N ARG A 151 12.53 2.05 6.16
CA ARG A 151 13.04 2.52 7.45
C ARG A 151 14.57 2.46 7.40
N ASP A 152 15.21 3.59 7.19
CA ASP A 152 16.66 3.68 6.96
C ASP A 152 17.52 3.09 8.08
N ILE A 153 17.05 3.17 9.34
CA ILE A 153 17.81 2.71 10.51
C ILE A 153 17.91 1.18 10.54
N THR A 154 16.88 0.49 10.09
CA THR A 154 16.76 -0.96 10.20
C THR A 154 16.87 -1.69 8.86
N GLY A 155 16.82 -0.95 7.74
CA GLY A 155 16.80 -1.53 6.40
C GLY A 155 15.49 -2.26 6.06
N GLU A 156 14.44 -2.05 6.87
CA GLU A 156 13.10 -2.60 6.59
C GLU A 156 12.49 -1.90 5.40
N THR A 157 11.83 -2.66 4.52
CA THR A 157 11.04 -2.15 3.41
C THR A 157 9.61 -2.62 3.52
N ILE A 158 8.68 -1.78 3.10
CA ILE A 158 7.26 -2.13 3.01
C ILE A 158 6.76 -1.65 1.66
N ASP A 159 6.24 -2.58 0.87
CA ASP A 159 5.54 -2.30 -0.37
C ASP A 159 4.05 -2.46 -0.14
N VAL A 160 3.29 -1.40 -0.37
CA VAL A 160 1.84 -1.35 -0.20
C VAL A 160 1.19 -1.20 -1.56
N TYR A 161 0.25 -2.08 -1.87
CA TYR A 161 -0.46 -2.11 -3.15
C TYR A 161 -1.91 -1.70 -2.97
N PHE A 162 -2.39 -0.83 -3.85
CA PHE A 162 -3.72 -0.26 -3.78
C PHE A 162 -4.56 -0.69 -4.98
N THR A 163 -5.86 -0.79 -4.74
CA THR A 163 -6.86 -0.93 -5.80
C THR A 163 -6.97 0.37 -6.60
N SER A 164 -7.66 0.31 -7.73
CA SER A 164 -7.97 1.51 -8.52
C SER A 164 -9.02 2.39 -7.83
N ASN A 165 -9.27 3.58 -8.40
CA ASN A 165 -10.35 4.45 -7.94
C ASN A 165 -11.76 3.83 -8.16
N ALA A 166 -11.87 2.76 -8.94
CA ALA A 166 -13.13 2.03 -9.11
C ALA A 166 -13.61 1.32 -7.83
N THR A 167 -12.69 1.10 -6.90
CA THR A 167 -12.91 0.47 -5.59
C THR A 167 -12.28 1.27 -4.45
N ASP A 168 -12.33 2.59 -4.55
CA ASP A 168 -11.95 3.57 -3.52
C ASP A 168 -10.44 3.66 -3.22
N ASN A 169 -9.56 3.16 -4.09
CA ASN A 169 -8.10 3.21 -3.96
C ASN A 169 -7.62 2.78 -2.56
N VAL A 170 -7.94 1.56 -2.19
CA VAL A 170 -7.65 0.99 -0.87
C VAL A 170 -6.60 -0.11 -0.92
N VAL A 171 -5.90 -0.31 0.18
CA VAL A 171 -4.89 -1.37 0.34
C VAL A 171 -5.51 -2.74 0.13
N TRP A 172 -4.93 -3.54 -0.78
CA TRP A 172 -5.29 -4.94 -0.97
C TRP A 172 -4.14 -5.91 -0.72
N LYS A 173 -2.87 -5.41 -0.73
CA LYS A 173 -1.70 -6.21 -0.45
C LYS A 173 -0.63 -5.39 0.25
N ILE A 174 0.07 -6.00 1.20
CA ILE A 174 1.21 -5.43 1.91
C ILE A 174 2.32 -6.47 1.92
N VAL A 175 3.52 -6.08 1.50
CA VAL A 175 4.72 -6.92 1.56
C VAL A 175 5.76 -6.22 2.42
N TYR A 176 6.13 -6.86 3.51
CA TYR A 176 7.21 -6.40 4.40
C TYR A 176 8.45 -7.25 4.18
N LYS A 177 9.61 -6.62 4.10
CA LYS A 177 10.91 -7.29 4.04
C LYS A 177 11.91 -6.65 4.98
N ASN A 178 12.74 -7.48 5.58
CA ASN A 178 13.84 -7.03 6.42
C ASN A 178 15.13 -7.75 6.00
N ASP A 179 15.83 -7.16 5.04
CA ASP A 179 17.05 -7.71 4.45
C ASP A 179 18.22 -7.76 5.45
N ALA A 180 18.21 -6.93 6.50
CA ALA A 180 19.25 -6.95 7.54
C ALA A 180 19.32 -8.30 8.29
N ASN A 181 18.29 -9.12 8.17
CA ASN A 181 18.26 -10.47 8.72
C ASN A 181 18.66 -11.55 7.71
N VAL A 182 18.81 -11.22 6.43
CA VAL A 182 19.00 -12.16 5.31
C VAL A 182 20.40 -12.07 4.71
N GLU A 183 21.41 -11.52 5.43
CA GLU A 183 22.78 -11.59 4.92
C GLU A 183 23.15 -13.05 4.64
N GLU A 184 23.04 -13.42 3.38
CA GLU A 184 23.63 -14.60 2.76
C GLU A 184 25.17 -14.48 2.78
N GLY A 185 25.72 -14.84 3.90
CA GLY A 185 27.16 -14.96 4.07
C GLY A 185 27.40 -16.18 4.95
N ALA A 186 27.29 -17.35 4.34
CA ALA A 186 27.47 -18.61 5.03
C ALA A 186 28.97 -18.89 5.30
N ASP A 187 29.52 -18.21 6.30
CA ASP A 187 30.63 -18.79 7.05
C ASP A 187 30.03 -19.62 8.19
N GLU A 188 30.42 -20.89 8.29
CA GLU A 188 29.97 -21.84 9.31
C GLU A 188 30.09 -21.33 10.76
N LYS A 189 30.85 -20.28 10.99
CA LYS A 189 30.97 -19.60 12.30
C LYS A 189 29.76 -18.81 12.74
N PHE A 190 28.83 -18.47 11.84
CA PHE A 190 27.66 -17.64 12.12
C PHE A 190 26.34 -18.43 12.26
N GLY A 191 26.34 -19.75 12.07
CA GLY A 191 25.14 -20.58 12.17
C GLY A 191 24.33 -20.32 13.43
N ASN A 192 24.97 -20.28 14.58
CA ASN A 192 24.31 -20.03 15.87
C ASN A 192 23.71 -18.61 16.00
N GLN A 193 24.22 -17.62 15.32
CA GLN A 193 23.65 -16.25 15.34
C GLN A 193 22.48 -16.12 14.39
N ARG A 194 22.56 -16.76 13.21
CA ARG A 194 21.45 -16.83 12.24
C ARG A 194 20.26 -17.52 12.86
N ASP A 195 20.44 -18.69 13.46
CA ASP A 195 19.35 -19.44 14.11
C ASP A 195 18.66 -18.62 15.21
N LYS A 196 19.44 -17.87 16.01
CA LYS A 196 18.89 -16.98 17.03
C LYS A 196 18.07 -15.83 16.45
N LYS A 197 18.52 -15.21 15.34
CA LYS A 197 17.78 -14.14 14.66
C LYS A 197 16.48 -14.67 14.06
N ILE A 198 16.52 -15.85 13.42
CA ILE A 198 15.34 -16.55 12.88
C ILE A 198 14.34 -16.82 14.00
N MET A 199 14.78 -17.40 15.10
CA MET A 199 13.91 -17.69 16.24
C MET A 199 13.32 -16.41 16.86
N SER A 200 14.11 -15.34 16.98
CA SER A 200 13.64 -14.05 17.51
C SER A 200 12.59 -13.42 16.58
N TRP A 201 12.81 -13.47 15.27
CA TRP A 201 11.85 -13.00 14.30
C TRP A 201 10.51 -13.75 14.40
N TRP A 202 10.56 -15.08 14.39
CA TRP A 202 9.36 -15.91 14.55
C TRP A 202 8.64 -15.65 15.89
N GLN A 203 9.38 -15.50 16.97
CA GLN A 203 8.76 -15.16 18.26
C GLN A 203 7.99 -13.85 18.21
N ASN A 204 8.52 -12.83 17.52
CA ASN A 204 7.84 -11.55 17.34
C ASN A 204 6.59 -11.70 16.46
N VAL A 205 6.67 -12.47 15.37
CA VAL A 205 5.52 -12.75 14.51
C VAL A 205 4.42 -13.48 15.28
N LEU A 206 4.76 -14.54 15.99
CA LEU A 206 3.81 -15.30 16.80
C LEU A 206 3.22 -14.49 17.96
N ALA A 207 4.02 -13.61 18.57
CA ALA A 207 3.55 -12.73 19.64
C ALA A 207 2.54 -11.71 19.15
N LYS A 208 2.69 -11.23 17.90
CA LYS A 208 1.79 -10.25 17.31
C LYS A 208 0.53 -10.88 16.69
N TYR A 209 0.66 -11.94 15.94
CA TYR A 209 -0.43 -12.50 15.13
C TYR A 209 -0.99 -13.83 15.68
N GLY A 210 -0.38 -14.39 16.72
CA GLY A 210 -0.74 -15.71 17.24
C GLY A 210 -0.16 -16.85 16.41
N ALA A 211 -0.58 -18.09 16.71
CA ALA A 211 -0.17 -19.25 15.95
C ALA A 211 -0.84 -19.28 14.57
N PRO A 212 -0.14 -19.73 13.51
CA PRO A 212 -0.76 -19.93 12.22
C PRO A 212 -1.83 -21.02 12.28
N ASN A 213 -2.92 -20.83 11.55
CA ASN A 213 -4.05 -21.76 11.49
C ASN A 213 -4.12 -22.56 10.19
N ALA A 214 -3.19 -22.29 9.26
CA ALA A 214 -3.11 -22.96 7.98
C ALA A 214 -1.64 -23.13 7.61
N ASP A 215 -1.22 -24.35 7.32
CA ASP A 215 0.20 -24.70 7.19
C ASP A 215 1.02 -24.19 8.40
N ASN A 216 2.36 -24.19 8.32
CA ASN A 216 3.22 -23.80 9.45
C ASN A 216 3.53 -22.29 9.46
N ASP A 217 3.14 -21.56 8.43
CA ASP A 217 3.56 -20.19 8.16
C ASP A 217 2.44 -19.30 7.59
N LYS A 218 1.17 -19.79 7.68
CA LYS A 218 0.01 -19.09 7.11
C LYS A 218 -1.09 -18.87 8.13
N TRP A 219 -1.72 -17.69 8.03
CA TRP A 219 -2.94 -17.31 8.71
C TRP A 219 -4.02 -17.05 7.68
N ALA A 220 -5.09 -17.81 7.70
CA ALA A 220 -6.19 -17.73 6.75
C ALA A 220 -7.49 -17.34 7.45
N SER A 221 -8.23 -16.41 6.85
CA SER A 221 -9.57 -16.05 7.32
C SER A 221 -10.61 -17.15 7.03
N SER A 222 -10.39 -17.93 5.97
CA SER A 222 -11.20 -19.08 5.60
C SER A 222 -10.41 -19.97 4.62
N ASP A 223 -11.00 -21.07 4.17
CA ASP A 223 -10.50 -21.90 3.08
C ASP A 223 -10.74 -21.32 1.67
N ASN A 224 -11.47 -20.18 1.60
CA ASN A 224 -11.72 -19.50 0.35
C ASN A 224 -10.50 -18.70 -0.11
N ALA A 225 -10.03 -18.96 -1.31
CA ALA A 225 -8.86 -18.31 -1.91
C ALA A 225 -8.99 -16.79 -2.10
N TYR A 226 -10.19 -16.25 -2.01
CA TYR A 226 -10.47 -14.82 -2.14
C TYR A 226 -10.42 -14.08 -0.81
N ASP A 227 -10.49 -14.78 0.32
CA ASP A 227 -10.48 -14.15 1.63
C ASP A 227 -9.04 -13.78 2.07
N PRO A 228 -8.89 -12.82 3.01
CA PRO A 228 -7.58 -12.39 3.49
C PRO A 228 -6.69 -13.52 3.99
N LEU A 229 -5.45 -13.49 3.51
CA LEU A 229 -4.40 -14.44 3.83
C LEU A 229 -3.14 -13.67 4.25
N MET A 230 -2.48 -14.11 5.30
CA MET A 230 -1.12 -13.71 5.64
C MET A 230 -0.17 -14.89 5.52
N THR A 231 0.97 -14.68 4.89
CA THR A 231 2.07 -15.65 4.81
C THR A 231 3.32 -15.04 5.42
N ALA A 232 4.05 -15.82 6.17
CA ALA A 232 5.29 -15.40 6.81
C ALA A 232 6.45 -16.30 6.42
N TYR A 233 7.45 -15.70 5.79
CA TYR A 233 8.76 -16.33 5.59
C TYR A 233 9.79 -15.63 6.47
N TYR A 234 10.95 -16.23 6.61
CA TYR A 234 12.02 -15.59 7.36
C TYR A 234 12.37 -14.20 6.78
N GLY A 235 12.09 -13.15 7.57
CA GLY A 235 12.33 -11.75 7.20
C GLY A 235 11.28 -11.15 6.25
N GLU A 236 10.27 -11.90 5.83
CA GLU A 236 9.22 -11.42 4.93
C GLU A 236 7.82 -11.76 5.47
N LEU A 237 6.91 -10.78 5.38
CA LEU A 237 5.48 -10.96 5.62
C LEU A 237 4.73 -10.50 4.38
N GLU A 238 3.78 -11.29 3.94
CA GLU A 238 2.84 -10.91 2.90
C GLU A 238 1.41 -11.01 3.45
N LEU A 239 0.69 -9.90 3.42
CA LEU A 239 -0.73 -9.81 3.78
C LEU A 239 -1.52 -9.42 2.54
N VAL A 240 -2.50 -10.23 2.13
CA VAL A 240 -3.19 -10.08 0.84
C VAL A 240 -4.68 -10.34 0.96
N ASP A 241 -5.49 -9.56 0.20
CA ASP A 241 -6.93 -9.73 -0.01
C ASP A 241 -7.19 -9.89 -1.51
N CYS A 242 -7.21 -11.12 -1.96
CA CYS A 242 -7.42 -11.47 -3.38
C CYS A 242 -8.85 -11.17 -3.85
N GLY A 243 -9.83 -11.22 -2.95
CA GLY A 243 -11.21 -10.86 -3.27
C GLY A 243 -11.33 -9.40 -3.67
N ARG A 244 -10.69 -8.53 -2.94
CA ARG A 244 -10.64 -7.10 -3.23
C ARG A 244 -9.94 -6.80 -4.55
N ALA A 245 -8.82 -7.44 -4.81
CA ALA A 245 -8.10 -7.30 -6.08
C ALA A 245 -8.94 -7.75 -7.28
N ALA A 246 -9.65 -8.89 -7.16
CA ALA A 246 -10.53 -9.40 -8.21
C ALA A 246 -11.76 -8.50 -8.45
N GLU A 247 -12.33 -7.94 -7.38
CA GLU A 247 -13.42 -6.97 -7.48
C GLU A 247 -12.96 -5.70 -8.21
N ASP A 248 -11.78 -5.21 -7.85
CA ASP A 248 -11.19 -4.01 -8.47
C ASP A 248 -10.97 -4.20 -9.97
N SER A 249 -10.33 -5.30 -10.37
CA SER A 249 -10.12 -5.61 -11.78
C SER A 249 -11.46 -5.59 -12.55
N THR A 250 -12.46 -6.27 -12.03
CA THR A 250 -13.79 -6.34 -12.68
C THR A 250 -14.43 -4.95 -12.81
N ARG A 251 -14.37 -4.12 -11.78
CA ARG A 251 -14.98 -2.78 -11.79
C ARG A 251 -14.22 -1.81 -12.68
N ASN A 252 -12.89 -1.85 -12.64
CA ASN A 252 -12.04 -0.95 -13.43
C ASN A 252 -12.21 -1.18 -14.93
N VAL A 253 -12.22 -2.44 -15.37
CA VAL A 253 -12.53 -2.83 -16.76
C VAL A 253 -13.91 -2.34 -17.19
N LYS A 254 -14.91 -2.60 -16.35
CA LYS A 254 -16.27 -2.18 -16.65
C LYS A 254 -16.39 -0.67 -16.83
N GLN A 255 -15.78 0.11 -15.95
CA GLN A 255 -15.78 1.58 -16.06
C GLN A 255 -15.12 2.04 -17.36
N ALA A 256 -13.99 1.44 -17.75
CA ALA A 256 -13.30 1.78 -18.98
C ALA A 256 -14.16 1.49 -20.22
N LEU A 257 -14.82 0.33 -20.25
CA LEU A 257 -15.71 -0.07 -21.36
C LEU A 257 -16.97 0.77 -21.43
N ASP A 258 -17.63 1.04 -20.29
CA ASP A 258 -18.83 1.88 -20.25
C ASP A 258 -18.55 3.31 -20.76
N ASN A 259 -17.38 3.86 -20.39
CA ASN A 259 -16.98 5.17 -20.88
C ASN A 259 -16.68 5.18 -22.40
N PHE A 260 -16.17 4.09 -22.94
CA PHE A 260 -15.95 3.94 -24.38
C PHE A 260 -17.28 3.84 -25.15
N ALA A 261 -18.21 3.05 -24.64
CA ALA A 261 -19.52 2.85 -25.25
C ALA A 261 -20.40 4.11 -25.23
N ALA A 262 -20.21 4.98 -24.23
CA ALA A 262 -20.96 6.24 -24.12
C ALA A 262 -20.55 7.32 -25.15
N LYS A 263 -19.46 7.14 -25.91
CA LYS A 263 -19.08 8.05 -26.97
C LYS A 263 -19.88 7.76 -28.24
N PRO A 264 -20.81 8.66 -28.67
CA PRO A 264 -21.51 8.44 -29.92
C PRO A 264 -20.47 8.49 -31.05
N TYR A 265 -20.45 7.44 -31.86
CA TYR A 265 -19.71 7.51 -33.12
C TYR A 265 -20.36 8.62 -33.97
N ALA A 266 -19.65 9.71 -34.13
CA ALA A 266 -20.02 10.72 -35.16
C ALA A 266 -19.60 10.14 -36.50
N PHE A 267 -20.53 9.46 -37.17
CA PHE A 267 -20.42 9.14 -38.59
C PHE A 267 -20.84 10.31 -39.42
#